data_ffdac4e0ade923e8b05bc953f9021459
#
_entry.id   ffdac4e0ade923e8b05bc953f9021459
#
_cell.length_a   1.000
_cell.length_b   1.000
_cell.length_c   1.000
_cell.angle_alpha   90.00
_cell.angle_beta   90.00
_cell.angle_gamma   90.00
#
_symmetry.space_group_name_H-M   'P 1'
#
loop_
_entity.id
_entity.type
_entity.pdbx_description
1 polymer ?
#
loop_
_entity_poly.entity_id
_entity_poly.type
_entity_poly.pdbx_seq_one_letter_code
_entity_poly.pdbx_strand_id
1 'polypeptide(L)'
;MAGPLVAILMGSKSDWEVMKAAADTLAAFKVSHEARVLSAHRTPKETMAYIEAAEGRGTKVVIAAAGGAAHLAGVCAAHTVLPVLGVPMEGSALKGMDALLATVQMPAGIPVGTLAIGKAGATNAALLAIAILAIENPALKGEILAYRAASRAKILAEVLS
;
A
#
# COMPACT_ATOMS: atom_id res chain seq x y z
N MET A 1 -8.93 -1.61 -22.36
CA MET A 1 -9.43 -1.23 -21.01
C MET A 1 -8.24 -0.63 -20.25
N ALA A 2 -8.44 0.48 -19.55
CA ALA A 2 -7.38 1.05 -18.73
C ALA A 2 -7.04 0.06 -17.60
N GLY A 3 -5.75 -0.16 -17.34
CA GLY A 3 -5.30 -1.02 -16.25
C GLY A 3 -5.52 -0.41 -14.86
N PRO A 4 -5.18 -1.13 -13.79
CA PRO A 4 -5.34 -0.66 -12.42
C PRO A 4 -4.39 0.51 -12.13
N LEU A 5 -4.89 1.57 -11.50
CA LEU A 5 -4.08 2.71 -11.07
C LEU A 5 -3.20 2.35 -9.86
N VAL A 6 -3.66 1.44 -9.01
CA VAL A 6 -2.92 1.00 -7.83
C VAL A 6 -2.77 -0.52 -7.85
N ALA A 7 -1.53 -0.99 -7.68
CA ALA A 7 -1.23 -2.40 -7.50
C ALA A 7 -1.02 -2.69 -6.00
N ILE A 8 -1.75 -3.65 -5.46
CA ILE A 8 -1.57 -4.15 -4.09
C ILE A 8 -0.88 -5.51 -4.16
N LEU A 9 0.34 -5.59 -3.68
CA LEU A 9 1.13 -6.81 -3.65
C LEU A 9 1.31 -7.31 -2.21
N MET A 10 1.26 -8.61 -2.02
CA MET A 10 1.49 -9.22 -0.72
C MET A 10 2.28 -10.52 -0.85
N GLY A 11 3.17 -10.77 0.12
CA GLY A 11 4.05 -11.93 0.11
C GLY A 11 3.34 -13.26 0.35
N SER A 12 2.15 -13.24 0.95
CA SER A 12 1.37 -14.42 1.31
C SER A 12 -0.13 -14.14 1.21
N LYS A 13 -0.93 -15.17 0.93
CA LYS A 13 -2.39 -15.10 0.98
C LYS A 13 -2.91 -14.73 2.39
N SER A 14 -2.19 -15.10 3.44
CA SER A 14 -2.54 -14.74 4.83
C SER A 14 -2.59 -13.22 5.06
N ASP A 15 -1.82 -12.45 4.29
CA ASP A 15 -1.77 -10.99 4.41
C ASP A 15 -3.05 -10.32 3.90
N TRP A 16 -3.85 -11.04 3.10
CA TRP A 16 -5.07 -10.51 2.50
C TRP A 16 -6.12 -10.07 3.53
N GLU A 17 -6.23 -10.78 4.65
CA GLU A 17 -7.18 -10.41 5.70
C GLU A 17 -6.96 -8.96 6.18
N VAL A 18 -5.70 -8.54 6.28
CA VAL A 18 -5.31 -7.17 6.65
C VAL A 18 -5.34 -6.24 5.42
N MET A 19 -4.76 -6.68 4.30
CA MET A 19 -4.61 -5.84 3.10
C MET A 19 -5.93 -5.56 2.38
N LYS A 20 -6.98 -6.35 2.66
CA LYS A 20 -8.33 -6.04 2.22
C LYS A 20 -8.77 -4.63 2.64
N ALA A 21 -8.28 -4.10 3.77
CA ALA A 21 -8.56 -2.74 4.19
C ALA A 21 -8.04 -1.68 3.18
N ALA A 22 -6.90 -1.94 2.53
CA ALA A 22 -6.41 -1.08 1.47
C ALA A 22 -7.32 -1.14 0.23
N ALA A 23 -7.70 -2.35 -0.19
CA ALA A 23 -8.61 -2.54 -1.33
C ALA A 23 -9.98 -1.89 -1.09
N ASP A 24 -10.57 -2.10 0.09
CA ASP A 24 -11.85 -1.50 0.46
C ASP A 24 -11.78 0.04 0.48
N THR A 25 -10.65 0.60 0.96
CA THR A 25 -10.42 2.06 0.95
C THR A 25 -10.33 2.59 -0.49
N LEU A 26 -9.54 1.94 -1.36
CA LEU A 26 -9.44 2.35 -2.77
C LEU A 26 -10.79 2.24 -3.48
N ALA A 27 -11.57 1.17 -3.22
CA ALA A 27 -12.90 0.99 -3.78
C ALA A 27 -13.87 2.09 -3.34
N ALA A 28 -13.82 2.49 -2.07
CA ALA A 28 -14.66 3.59 -1.54
C ALA A 28 -14.40 4.92 -2.27
N PHE A 29 -13.16 5.17 -2.70
CA PHE A 29 -12.79 6.32 -3.52
C PHE A 29 -12.87 6.06 -5.03
N LYS A 30 -13.43 4.92 -5.45
CA LYS A 30 -13.58 4.52 -6.87
C LYS A 30 -12.26 4.49 -7.64
N VAL A 31 -11.15 4.25 -6.94
CA VAL A 31 -9.83 4.11 -7.55
C VAL A 31 -9.65 2.66 -8.03
N SER A 32 -9.37 2.49 -9.33
CA SER A 32 -9.11 1.18 -9.91
C SER A 32 -7.85 0.56 -9.33
N HIS A 33 -7.94 -0.69 -8.88
CA HIS A 33 -6.83 -1.40 -8.26
C HIS A 33 -6.91 -2.89 -8.56
N GLU A 34 -5.79 -3.58 -8.41
CA GLU A 34 -5.73 -5.04 -8.36
C GLU A 34 -4.90 -5.49 -7.16
N ALA A 35 -5.20 -6.68 -6.65
CA ALA A 35 -4.46 -7.31 -5.56
C ALA A 35 -3.87 -8.63 -6.03
N ARG A 36 -2.56 -8.85 -5.78
CA ARG A 36 -1.83 -10.06 -6.18
C ARG A 36 -0.97 -10.59 -5.04
N VAL A 37 -0.90 -11.91 -4.95
CA VAL A 37 0.10 -12.58 -4.10
C VAL A 37 1.34 -12.80 -4.94
N LEU A 38 2.42 -12.09 -4.60
CA LEU A 38 3.73 -12.18 -5.24
C LEU A 38 4.80 -12.07 -4.15
N SER A 39 5.65 -13.08 -4.05
CA SER A 39 6.67 -13.14 -3.00
C SER A 39 8.05 -12.79 -3.55
N ALA A 40 8.72 -11.83 -2.93
CA ALA A 40 10.11 -11.50 -3.27
C ALA A 40 11.06 -12.71 -3.19
N HIS A 41 10.80 -13.64 -2.27
CA HIS A 41 11.67 -14.80 -2.02
C HIS A 41 11.22 -16.06 -2.76
N ARG A 42 9.91 -16.29 -2.92
CA ARG A 42 9.35 -17.54 -3.46
C ARG A 42 8.99 -17.45 -4.93
N THR A 43 8.68 -16.25 -5.43
CA THR A 43 8.33 -15.96 -6.83
C THR A 43 9.08 -14.72 -7.34
N PRO A 44 10.43 -14.66 -7.23
CA PRO A 44 11.19 -13.44 -7.53
C PRO A 44 11.07 -13.01 -9.00
N LYS A 45 11.13 -13.94 -9.93
CA LYS A 45 11.03 -13.63 -11.37
C LYS A 45 9.68 -13.05 -11.75
N GLU A 46 8.60 -13.64 -11.26
CA GLU A 46 7.22 -13.19 -11.51
C GLU A 46 6.95 -11.83 -10.84
N THR A 47 7.54 -11.61 -9.65
CA THR A 47 7.44 -10.31 -8.94
C THR A 47 8.13 -9.21 -9.76
N MET A 48 9.36 -9.44 -10.23
CA MET A 48 10.09 -8.48 -11.05
C MET A 48 9.34 -8.19 -12.36
N ALA A 49 8.97 -9.22 -13.10
CA ALA A 49 8.26 -9.07 -14.37
C ALA A 49 6.92 -8.31 -14.21
N TYR A 50 6.20 -8.57 -13.11
CA TYR A 50 4.97 -7.85 -12.81
C TYR A 50 5.21 -6.36 -12.58
N ILE A 51 6.22 -6.00 -11.78
CA ILE A 51 6.54 -4.60 -11.45
C ILE A 51 7.08 -3.85 -12.65
N GLU A 52 8.00 -4.43 -13.41
CA GLU A 52 8.57 -3.81 -14.62
C GLU A 52 7.49 -3.50 -15.67
N ALA A 53 6.47 -4.34 -15.77
CA ALA A 53 5.34 -4.11 -16.67
C ALA A 53 4.24 -3.19 -16.08
N ALA A 54 4.31 -2.81 -14.81
CA ALA A 54 3.21 -2.12 -14.11
C ALA A 54 2.90 -0.74 -14.72
N GLU A 55 3.91 0.07 -14.99
CA GLU A 55 3.76 1.40 -15.57
C GLU A 55 3.10 1.34 -16.96
N GLY A 56 3.53 0.40 -17.81
CA GLY A 56 2.94 0.18 -19.15
C GLY A 56 1.47 -0.28 -19.10
N ARG A 57 1.03 -0.87 -17.99
CA ARG A 57 -0.40 -1.21 -17.75
C ARG A 57 -1.21 -0.04 -17.20
N GLY A 58 -0.59 1.11 -16.89
CA GLY A 58 -1.25 2.29 -16.34
C GLY A 58 -1.20 2.42 -14.82
N THR A 59 -0.49 1.53 -14.12
CA THR A 59 -0.27 1.63 -12.68
C THR A 59 0.52 2.90 -12.36
N LYS A 60 0.13 3.60 -11.29
CA LYS A 60 0.74 4.84 -10.82
C LYS A 60 1.35 4.71 -9.42
N VAL A 61 0.84 3.79 -8.61
CA VAL A 61 1.33 3.55 -7.23
C VAL A 61 1.31 2.05 -6.94
N VAL A 62 2.34 1.58 -6.26
CA VAL A 62 2.44 0.21 -5.75
C VAL A 62 2.32 0.23 -4.23
N ILE A 63 1.46 -0.62 -3.68
CA ILE A 63 1.38 -0.91 -2.25
C ILE A 63 1.91 -2.32 -2.07
N ALA A 64 2.93 -2.51 -1.24
CA ALA A 64 3.57 -3.81 -1.04
C ALA A 64 3.59 -4.17 0.46
N ALA A 65 3.01 -5.32 0.81
CA ALA A 65 2.90 -5.81 2.17
C ALA A 65 3.70 -7.10 2.38
N ALA A 66 4.44 -7.16 3.47
CA ALA A 66 5.19 -8.35 3.86
C ALA A 66 5.44 -8.38 5.37
N GLY A 67 5.55 -9.59 5.91
CA GLY A 67 5.93 -9.85 7.31
C GLY A 67 7.31 -10.46 7.42
N GLY A 68 7.85 -10.53 8.63
CA GLY A 68 9.17 -11.08 8.91
C GLY A 68 10.28 -10.33 8.17
N ALA A 69 11.07 -11.06 7.37
CA ALA A 69 12.01 -10.48 6.41
C ALA A 69 11.26 -9.80 5.26
N ALA A 70 10.70 -8.63 5.52
CA ALA A 70 9.74 -7.92 4.67
C ALA A 70 10.44 -7.19 3.51
N HIS A 71 11.04 -7.94 2.59
CA HIS A 71 11.85 -7.42 1.49
C HIS A 71 11.01 -6.99 0.25
N LEU A 72 9.73 -7.37 0.18
CA LEU A 72 8.91 -7.18 -1.02
C LEU A 72 8.85 -5.71 -1.49
N ALA A 73 8.61 -4.77 -0.58
CA ALA A 73 8.52 -3.35 -0.93
C ALA A 73 9.85 -2.81 -1.48
N GLY A 74 10.98 -3.18 -0.85
CA GLY A 74 12.31 -2.81 -1.32
C GLY A 74 12.64 -3.41 -2.69
N VAL A 75 12.29 -4.68 -2.92
CA VAL A 75 12.45 -5.32 -4.23
C VAL A 75 11.60 -4.61 -5.28
N CYS A 76 10.33 -4.30 -4.99
CA CYS A 76 9.50 -3.54 -5.91
C CYS A 76 10.14 -2.17 -6.23
N ALA A 77 10.58 -1.42 -5.23
CA ALA A 77 11.18 -0.09 -5.41
C ALA A 77 12.46 -0.12 -6.24
N ALA A 78 13.20 -1.23 -6.22
CA ALA A 78 14.40 -1.41 -7.04
C ALA A 78 14.10 -1.65 -8.54
N HIS A 79 12.86 -2.04 -8.88
CA HIS A 79 12.43 -2.41 -10.24
C HIS A 79 11.43 -1.44 -10.87
N THR A 80 11.14 -0.31 -10.22
CA THR A 80 10.25 0.71 -10.79
C THR A 80 10.60 2.10 -10.26
N VAL A 81 10.23 3.12 -11.02
CA VAL A 81 10.26 4.53 -10.58
C VAL A 81 8.92 5.01 -10.03
N LEU A 82 7.89 4.14 -10.05
CA LEU A 82 6.61 4.45 -9.43
C LEU A 82 6.75 4.55 -7.91
N PRO A 83 5.95 5.40 -7.23
CA PRO A 83 5.88 5.41 -5.77
C PRO A 83 5.55 4.02 -5.21
N VAL A 84 6.39 3.53 -4.28
CA VAL A 84 6.18 2.26 -3.57
C VAL A 84 5.88 2.55 -2.10
N LEU A 85 4.74 2.07 -1.63
CA LEU A 85 4.25 2.21 -0.26
C LEU A 85 4.34 0.85 0.44
N GLY A 86 5.17 0.77 1.48
CA GLY A 86 5.39 -0.45 2.23
C GLY A 86 4.45 -0.57 3.43
N VAL A 87 3.83 -1.73 3.59
CA VAL A 87 2.98 -2.05 4.75
C VAL A 87 3.62 -3.24 5.49
N PRO A 88 4.27 -2.99 6.64
CA PRO A 88 4.77 -4.06 7.48
C PRO A 88 3.62 -4.89 8.05
N MET A 89 3.75 -6.22 8.02
CA MET A 89 2.73 -7.13 8.53
C MET A 89 3.11 -7.68 9.89
N GLU A 90 2.12 -7.74 10.79
CA GLU A 90 2.25 -8.45 12.05
C GLU A 90 2.10 -9.95 11.80
N GLY A 91 3.06 -10.76 12.16
CA GLY A 91 2.96 -12.20 11.89
C GLY A 91 4.07 -13.05 12.51
N SER A 92 4.88 -12.49 13.38
CA SER A 92 6.02 -13.18 13.99
C SER A 92 6.09 -12.95 15.49
N ALA A 93 7.07 -13.60 16.14
CA ALA A 93 7.39 -13.38 17.54
C ALA A 93 7.74 -11.93 17.86
N LEU A 94 8.18 -11.14 16.86
CA LEU A 94 8.54 -9.72 17.01
C LEU A 94 7.37 -8.76 16.70
N LYS A 95 6.16 -9.28 16.52
CA LYS A 95 4.91 -8.51 16.36
C LYS A 95 5.00 -7.42 15.28
N GLY A 96 5.70 -7.70 14.18
CA GLY A 96 5.85 -6.80 13.04
C GLY A 96 7.00 -5.78 13.16
N MET A 97 7.73 -5.74 14.27
CA MET A 97 8.90 -4.85 14.41
C MET A 97 10.00 -5.21 13.41
N ASP A 98 10.24 -6.51 13.21
CA ASP A 98 11.13 -7.05 12.18
C ASP A 98 10.72 -6.59 10.78
N ALA A 99 9.43 -6.71 10.45
CA ALA A 99 8.88 -6.27 9.16
C ALA A 99 8.99 -4.75 8.98
N LEU A 100 8.71 -3.97 10.03
CA LEU A 100 8.85 -2.51 10.00
C LEU A 100 10.31 -2.10 9.72
N LEU A 101 11.25 -2.65 10.46
CA LEU A 101 12.68 -2.31 10.30
C LEU A 101 13.21 -2.76 8.93
N ALA A 102 12.81 -3.95 8.45
CA ALA A 102 13.19 -4.44 7.12
C ALA A 102 12.63 -3.56 5.98
N THR A 103 11.47 -2.93 6.18
CA THR A 103 10.80 -2.12 5.16
C THR A 103 11.27 -0.67 5.19
N VAL A 104 11.51 -0.08 6.38
CA VAL A 104 11.81 1.35 6.53
C VAL A 104 13.29 1.67 6.29
N GLN A 105 14.23 0.75 6.59
CA GLN A 105 15.67 0.97 6.52
C GLN A 105 16.22 0.78 5.10
N MET A 106 15.63 1.47 4.13
CA MET A 106 16.09 1.44 2.74
C MET A 106 17.39 2.22 2.56
N PRO A 107 18.31 1.76 1.68
CA PRO A 107 19.49 2.53 1.31
C PRO A 107 19.12 3.82 0.58
N ALA A 108 19.99 4.81 0.67
CA ALA A 108 19.84 6.04 -0.08
C ALA A 108 19.78 5.75 -1.59
N GLY A 109 18.83 6.38 -2.27
CA GLY A 109 18.60 6.22 -3.72
C GLY A 109 17.42 5.32 -4.10
N ILE A 110 16.99 4.40 -3.24
CA ILE A 110 15.82 3.53 -3.48
C ILE A 110 14.81 3.69 -2.33
N PRO A 111 13.93 4.69 -2.40
CA PRO A 111 13.00 4.99 -1.31
C PRO A 111 11.78 4.06 -1.29
N VAL A 112 11.30 3.76 -0.09
CA VAL A 112 9.99 3.15 0.17
C VAL A 112 9.24 4.00 1.18
N GLY A 113 8.03 4.45 0.84
CA GLY A 113 7.14 5.16 1.77
C GLY A 113 6.53 4.18 2.77
N THR A 114 7.17 3.94 3.91
CA THR A 114 6.74 2.93 4.88
C THR A 114 5.63 3.45 5.78
N LEU A 115 4.53 2.70 5.88
CA LEU A 115 3.34 3.01 6.69
C LEU A 115 3.36 2.22 8.01
N ALA A 116 2.29 2.37 8.80
CA ALA A 116 2.13 1.67 10.06
C ALA A 116 2.01 0.14 9.87
N ILE A 117 2.29 -0.61 10.92
CA ILE A 117 2.14 -2.07 10.95
C ILE A 117 0.64 -2.44 10.85
N GLY A 118 0.33 -3.42 10.02
CA GLY A 118 -0.97 -4.05 9.96
C GLY A 118 -2.08 -3.18 9.34
N LYS A 119 -3.32 -3.32 9.84
CA LYS A 119 -4.53 -2.76 9.23
C LYS A 119 -4.50 -1.23 9.09
N ALA A 120 -3.99 -0.52 10.09
CA ALA A 120 -3.85 0.93 10.03
C ALA A 120 -2.90 1.34 8.89
N GLY A 121 -1.79 0.61 8.73
CA GLY A 121 -0.85 0.80 7.63
C GLY A 121 -1.47 0.54 6.26
N ALA A 122 -2.27 -0.53 6.13
CA ALA A 122 -2.97 -0.86 4.90
C ALA A 122 -3.95 0.25 4.48
N THR A 123 -4.77 0.75 5.41
CA THR A 123 -5.69 1.87 5.16
C THR A 123 -4.93 3.14 4.79
N ASN A 124 -3.87 3.48 5.53
CA ASN A 124 -3.08 4.69 5.28
C ASN A 124 -2.27 4.60 3.98
N ALA A 125 -1.81 3.42 3.57
CA ALA A 125 -1.18 3.23 2.27
C ALA A 125 -2.15 3.53 1.13
N ALA A 126 -3.38 3.06 1.22
CA ALA A 126 -4.43 3.39 0.24
C ALA A 126 -4.74 4.90 0.23
N LEU A 127 -4.91 5.52 1.39
CA LEU A 127 -5.17 6.97 1.48
C LEU A 127 -3.99 7.80 0.94
N LEU A 128 -2.74 7.36 1.16
CA LEU A 128 -1.57 8.03 0.59
C LEU A 128 -1.49 7.83 -0.93
N ALA A 129 -1.79 6.63 -1.44
CA ALA A 129 -1.90 6.38 -2.87
C ALA A 129 -2.96 7.29 -3.52
N ILE A 130 -4.13 7.40 -2.89
CA ILE A 130 -5.20 8.30 -3.33
C ILE A 130 -4.72 9.76 -3.32
N ALA A 131 -3.99 10.19 -2.29
CA ALA A 131 -3.45 11.55 -2.20
C ALA A 131 -2.42 11.85 -3.31
N ILE A 132 -1.59 10.87 -3.67
CA ILE A 132 -0.65 10.98 -4.80
C ILE A 132 -1.43 11.16 -6.10
N LEU A 133 -2.46 10.34 -6.35
CA LEU A 133 -3.32 10.45 -7.54
C LEU A 133 -4.10 11.76 -7.58
N ALA A 134 -4.45 12.32 -6.43
CA ALA A 134 -5.21 13.56 -6.29
C ALA A 134 -4.40 14.82 -6.67
N ILE A 135 -3.07 14.72 -6.80
CA ILE A 135 -2.23 15.85 -7.23
C ILE A 135 -2.68 16.35 -8.60
N GLU A 136 -3.04 15.41 -9.50
CA GLU A 136 -3.52 15.71 -10.86
C GLU A 136 -5.04 15.54 -11.03
N ASN A 137 -5.76 15.23 -9.94
CA ASN A 137 -7.20 14.97 -9.96
C ASN A 137 -7.95 15.77 -8.89
N PRO A 138 -8.46 16.98 -9.22
CA PRO A 138 -9.17 17.85 -8.28
C PRO A 138 -10.43 17.21 -7.67
N ALA A 139 -11.13 16.34 -8.42
CA ALA A 139 -12.32 15.66 -7.91
C ALA A 139 -11.94 14.70 -6.78
N LEU A 140 -10.89 13.92 -6.96
CA LEU A 140 -10.37 13.01 -5.95
C LEU A 140 -9.86 13.76 -4.71
N LYS A 141 -9.25 14.93 -4.90
CA LYS A 141 -8.88 15.83 -3.79
C LYS A 141 -10.10 16.26 -2.97
N GLY A 142 -11.21 16.59 -3.63
CA GLY A 142 -12.47 16.90 -2.95
C GLY A 142 -12.99 15.75 -2.11
N GLU A 143 -12.92 14.52 -2.62
CA GLU A 143 -13.33 13.31 -1.88
C GLU A 143 -12.46 13.06 -0.64
N ILE A 144 -11.14 13.30 -0.71
CA ILE A 144 -10.25 13.22 0.47
C ILE A 144 -10.66 14.23 1.54
N LEU A 145 -10.97 15.46 1.16
CA LEU A 145 -11.40 16.50 2.10
C LEU A 145 -12.73 16.13 2.76
N ALA A 146 -13.68 15.60 2.01
CA ALA A 146 -14.95 15.10 2.52
C ALA A 146 -14.77 13.92 3.50
N TYR A 147 -13.91 12.97 3.16
CA TYR A 147 -13.54 11.84 4.04
C TYR A 147 -12.98 12.33 5.38
N ARG A 148 -12.04 13.29 5.35
CA ARG A 148 -11.44 13.87 6.57
C ARG A 148 -12.45 14.65 7.40
N ALA A 149 -13.36 15.39 6.76
CA ALA A 149 -14.44 16.11 7.43
C ALA A 149 -15.40 15.13 8.14
N ALA A 150 -15.78 14.03 7.49
CA ALA A 150 -16.62 13.01 8.08
C ALA A 150 -15.94 12.31 9.27
N SER A 151 -14.65 12.00 9.17
CA SER A 151 -13.87 11.44 10.29
C SER A 151 -13.81 12.40 11.48
N ARG A 152 -13.56 13.68 11.22
CA ARG A 152 -13.58 14.72 12.26
C ARG A 152 -14.93 14.82 12.94
N ALA A 153 -16.02 14.82 12.18
CA ALA A 153 -17.36 14.92 12.73
C ALA A 153 -17.69 13.74 13.66
N LYS A 154 -17.28 12.52 13.32
CA LYS A 154 -17.43 11.33 14.18
C LYS A 154 -16.73 11.51 15.52
N ILE A 155 -15.48 11.93 15.53
CA ILE A 155 -14.70 12.11 16.75
C ILE A 155 -15.32 13.21 17.63
N LEU A 156 -15.76 14.32 17.04
CA LEU A 156 -16.38 15.41 17.79
C LEU A 156 -17.76 15.06 18.35
N ALA A 157 -18.42 14.05 17.82
CA ALA A 157 -19.71 13.56 18.30
C ALA A 157 -19.58 12.51 19.41
N GLU A 158 -18.35 12.01 19.70
CA GLU A 158 -18.13 11.05 20.78
C GLU A 158 -18.35 11.73 22.15
N VAL A 159 -19.22 11.14 22.97
CA VAL A 159 -19.49 11.55 24.35
C VAL A 159 -18.96 10.47 25.27
N LEU A 160 -18.10 10.86 26.21
CA LEU A 160 -17.63 9.96 27.25
C LEU A 160 -18.71 9.85 28.34
N SER A 161 -19.21 8.66 28.58
CA SER A 161 -20.16 8.32 29.65
C SER A 161 -19.44 7.89 30.91
#